data_ec40f9fdca6b7f819392507a0ca9bada
#
_entry.id   ec40f9fdca6b7f819392507a0ca9bada
#
_cell.length_a   1.000
_cell.length_b   1.000
_cell.length_c   1.000
_cell.angle_alpha   90.00
_cell.angle_beta   90.00
_cell.angle_gamma   90.00
#
_symmetry.space_group_name_H-M   'P 1'
#
loop_
_entity.id
_entity.type
_entity.pdbx_description
1 polymer ?
#
loop_
_entity_poly.entity_id
_entity_poly.type
_entity_poly.pdbx_seq_one_letter_code
_entity_poly.pdbx_strand_id
1 'polypeptide(L)'
;MVRGIEYQSVNVLEDQEGLAAMRAMGARSVPVVARGGKFVYAQVIKDVVEFLGLNELTGPELLPAALADRAGVVLSTAARLVRQMPQTALVNQLPHRPRSWRVLMHHIFQIPTAFLEMEERGTRLEYEVMVAEPPATMLTSAEIAEFGDAVQRRFNAWWARARSEDFSGMVPTYFGETTRHEMLERTVWHSAQHVRQLAALLEQVGIRPDRPLGAQEIRGLPLTEKIWDET
;
A
#
# COMPACT_ATOMS: atom_id res chain seq x y z
N MET A 1 -7.29 -0.12 18.45
CA MET A 1 -8.48 -1.02 18.41
C MET A 1 -9.32 -0.57 17.24
N VAL A 2 -9.33 -1.32 16.15
CA VAL A 2 -10.23 -1.05 15.03
C VAL A 2 -11.46 -1.89 15.26
N ARG A 3 -12.64 -1.25 15.32
CA ARG A 3 -13.95 -1.92 15.47
C ARG A 3 -14.16 -2.76 16.74
N GLY A 4 -13.54 -2.37 17.85
CA GLY A 4 -13.77 -3.01 19.16
C GLY A 4 -13.15 -4.41 19.33
N ILE A 5 -12.30 -4.86 18.42
CA ILE A 5 -11.63 -6.16 18.52
C ILE A 5 -10.33 -5.98 19.30
N GLU A 6 -10.19 -6.75 20.38
CA GLU A 6 -8.92 -6.85 21.08
C GLU A 6 -7.95 -7.73 20.28
N TYR A 7 -6.75 -7.24 20.07
CA TYR A 7 -5.68 -7.98 19.41
C TYR A 7 -4.33 -7.64 20.02
N GLN A 8 -3.41 -8.57 19.91
CA GLN A 8 -2.00 -8.34 20.22
C GLN A 8 -1.26 -8.09 18.91
N SER A 9 -0.60 -6.93 18.80
CA SER A 9 0.31 -6.65 17.70
C SER A 9 1.67 -7.27 17.99
N VAL A 10 2.24 -7.97 17.01
CA VAL A 10 3.55 -8.62 17.12
C VAL A 10 4.43 -8.15 15.97
N ASN A 11 5.52 -7.45 16.29
CA ASN A 11 6.51 -7.04 15.30
C ASN A 11 7.51 -8.19 15.08
N VAL A 12 7.27 -9.00 14.07
CA VAL A 12 8.10 -10.16 13.75
C VAL A 12 9.54 -9.82 13.32
N LEU A 13 9.88 -8.56 13.10
CA LEU A 13 11.26 -8.12 12.87
C LEU A 13 12.05 -8.03 14.17
N GLU A 14 11.39 -7.81 15.29
CA GLU A 14 11.98 -7.61 16.63
C GLU A 14 11.65 -8.79 17.57
N ASP A 15 10.54 -9.50 17.32
CA ASP A 15 10.08 -10.65 18.11
C ASP A 15 10.37 -11.97 17.41
N GLN A 16 11.43 -12.66 17.87
CA GLN A 16 11.85 -13.96 17.32
C GLN A 16 10.85 -15.08 17.60
N GLU A 17 10.14 -15.05 18.74
CA GLU A 17 9.10 -16.02 19.07
C GLU A 17 7.89 -15.82 18.17
N GLY A 18 7.47 -14.57 17.97
CA GLY A 18 6.41 -14.20 17.05
C GLY A 18 6.73 -14.60 15.61
N LEU A 19 7.96 -14.40 15.16
CA LEU A 19 8.43 -14.85 13.84
C LEU A 19 8.38 -16.37 13.70
N ALA A 20 8.83 -17.10 14.72
CA ALA A 20 8.79 -18.56 14.74
C ALA A 20 7.35 -19.08 14.72
N ALA A 21 6.46 -18.49 15.52
CA ALA A 21 5.03 -18.83 15.54
C ALA A 21 4.35 -18.57 14.18
N MET A 22 4.64 -17.44 13.55
CA MET A 22 4.15 -17.11 12.21
C MET A 22 4.57 -18.17 11.18
N ARG A 23 5.85 -18.55 11.18
CA ARG A 23 6.40 -19.57 10.28
C ARG A 23 5.83 -20.96 10.54
N ALA A 24 5.63 -21.32 11.80
CA ALA A 24 5.04 -22.62 12.19
C ALA A 24 3.59 -22.76 11.68
N MET A 25 2.84 -21.65 11.56
CA MET A 25 1.51 -21.64 10.94
C MET A 25 1.57 -21.73 9.41
N GLY A 26 2.75 -21.64 8.78
CA GLY A 26 2.92 -21.63 7.32
C GLY A 26 2.85 -20.27 6.66
N ALA A 27 2.74 -19.18 7.43
CA ALA A 27 2.73 -17.83 6.87
C ALA A 27 4.15 -17.42 6.42
N ARG A 28 4.24 -16.84 5.22
CA ARG A 28 5.53 -16.48 4.57
C ARG A 28 5.76 -14.98 4.47
N SER A 29 4.74 -14.17 4.68
CA SER A 29 4.81 -12.70 4.61
C SER A 29 3.87 -12.08 5.63
N VAL A 30 4.05 -10.79 5.90
CA VAL A 30 3.19 -9.97 6.76
C VAL A 30 2.46 -8.92 5.91
N PRO A 31 1.35 -8.34 6.39
CA PRO A 31 0.69 -8.60 7.67
C PRO A 31 -0.19 -9.87 7.64
N VAL A 32 -0.28 -10.56 8.77
CA VAL A 32 -1.21 -11.68 8.97
C VAL A 32 -2.05 -11.46 10.22
N VAL A 33 -3.28 -11.96 10.21
CA VAL A 33 -4.12 -12.10 11.39
C VAL A 33 -4.23 -13.58 11.73
N ALA A 34 -3.92 -13.93 12.97
CA ALA A 34 -3.95 -15.32 13.44
C ALA A 34 -4.95 -15.48 14.59
N ARG A 35 -5.65 -16.64 14.61
CA ARG A 35 -6.56 -17.03 15.69
C ARG A 35 -6.63 -18.56 15.77
N GLY A 36 -6.38 -19.11 16.95
CA GLY A 36 -6.50 -20.56 17.20
C GLY A 36 -5.62 -21.43 16.29
N GLY A 37 -4.39 -21.02 16.00
CA GLY A 37 -3.44 -21.77 15.15
C GLY A 37 -3.73 -21.67 13.64
N LYS A 38 -4.75 -20.93 13.24
CA LYS A 38 -5.04 -20.59 11.84
C LYS A 38 -4.68 -19.14 11.57
N PHE A 39 -4.45 -18.79 10.30
CA PHE A 39 -4.16 -17.41 9.91
C PHE A 39 -4.80 -17.07 8.57
N VAL A 40 -4.90 -15.76 8.33
CA VAL A 40 -5.23 -15.15 7.04
C VAL A 40 -4.26 -13.99 6.77
N TYR A 41 -3.92 -13.76 5.51
CA TYR A 41 -3.17 -12.57 5.14
C TYR A 41 -4.08 -11.34 5.24
N ALA A 42 -3.65 -10.31 5.99
CA ALA A 42 -4.41 -9.10 6.16
C ALA A 42 -4.18 -8.10 4.99
N GLN A 43 -4.15 -8.61 3.77
CA GLN A 43 -3.98 -7.84 2.53
C GLN A 43 -5.34 -7.34 2.00
N VAL A 44 -6.40 -8.07 2.29
CA VAL A 44 -7.79 -7.76 1.94
C VAL A 44 -8.62 -7.76 3.22
N ILE A 45 -9.31 -6.67 3.49
CA ILE A 45 -10.11 -6.51 4.73
C ILE A 45 -11.21 -7.57 4.82
N LYS A 46 -11.82 -7.92 3.70
CA LYS A 46 -12.85 -8.96 3.62
C LYS A 46 -12.38 -10.27 4.23
N ASP A 47 -11.19 -10.75 3.84
CA ASP A 47 -10.65 -12.02 4.31
C ASP A 47 -10.47 -12.02 5.84
N VAL A 48 -10.05 -10.88 6.40
CA VAL A 48 -9.92 -10.70 7.86
C VAL A 48 -11.30 -10.72 8.54
N VAL A 49 -12.28 -10.03 7.98
CA VAL A 49 -13.65 -9.96 8.50
C VAL A 49 -14.29 -11.35 8.51
N GLU A 50 -14.19 -12.10 7.42
CA GLU A 50 -14.69 -13.47 7.30
C GLU A 50 -13.97 -14.41 8.28
N PHE A 51 -12.64 -14.32 8.36
CA PHE A 51 -11.84 -15.15 9.26
C PHE A 51 -12.19 -14.92 10.75
N LEU A 52 -12.47 -13.69 11.12
CA LEU A 52 -12.86 -13.32 12.48
C LEU A 52 -14.35 -13.53 12.76
N GLY A 53 -15.16 -13.85 11.75
CA GLY A 53 -16.61 -14.05 11.88
C GLY A 53 -17.36 -12.76 12.17
N LEU A 54 -16.91 -11.64 11.62
CA LEU A 54 -17.54 -10.34 11.82
C LEU A 54 -18.70 -10.14 10.84
N ASN A 55 -19.84 -9.67 11.33
CA ASN A 55 -21.02 -9.37 10.51
C ASN A 55 -20.93 -7.95 9.95
N GLU A 56 -20.02 -7.72 9.01
CA GLU A 56 -19.86 -6.42 8.36
C GLU A 56 -19.95 -6.54 6.86
N LEU A 57 -20.36 -5.44 6.21
CA LEU A 57 -20.27 -5.32 4.76
C LEU A 57 -18.80 -5.41 4.36
N THR A 58 -18.48 -6.41 3.54
CA THR A 58 -17.14 -6.69 3.07
C THR A 58 -17.03 -6.34 1.60
N GLY A 59 -15.97 -5.64 1.25
CA GLY A 59 -15.69 -5.21 -0.11
C GLY A 59 -15.43 -3.70 -0.20
N PRO A 60 -14.98 -3.22 -1.35
CA PRO A 60 -14.70 -1.81 -1.57
C PRO A 60 -15.94 -0.93 -1.36
N GLU A 61 -15.78 0.13 -0.56
CA GLU A 61 -16.83 1.15 -0.40
C GLU A 61 -16.96 2.01 -1.67
N LEU A 62 -15.82 2.28 -2.32
CA LEU A 62 -15.75 3.11 -3.52
C LEU A 62 -15.88 2.25 -4.79
N LEU A 63 -16.68 2.70 -5.74
CA LEU A 63 -16.74 2.10 -7.07
C LEU A 63 -15.38 2.23 -7.80
N PRO A 64 -15.08 1.37 -8.79
CA PRO A 64 -13.81 1.44 -9.53
C PRO A 64 -13.47 2.81 -10.11
N ALA A 65 -14.46 3.55 -10.60
CA ALA A 65 -14.25 4.92 -11.11
C ALA A 65 -13.80 5.88 -10.01
N ALA A 66 -14.42 5.83 -8.84
CA ALA A 66 -14.02 6.64 -7.71
C ALA A 66 -12.63 6.26 -7.17
N LEU A 67 -12.28 4.97 -7.18
CA LEU A 67 -10.93 4.49 -6.84
C LEU A 67 -9.89 5.01 -7.83
N ALA A 68 -10.19 5.03 -9.14
CA ALA A 68 -9.30 5.58 -10.15
C ALA A 68 -9.09 7.09 -9.97
N ASP A 69 -10.14 7.84 -9.64
CA ASP A 69 -10.03 9.27 -9.29
C ASP A 69 -9.14 9.47 -8.06
N ARG A 70 -9.33 8.64 -7.01
CA ARG A 70 -8.47 8.67 -5.81
C ARG A 70 -7.02 8.36 -6.15
N ALA A 71 -6.76 7.35 -7.00
CA ALA A 71 -5.41 7.03 -7.47
C ALA A 71 -4.72 8.24 -8.12
N GLY A 72 -5.43 8.96 -8.99
CA GLY A 72 -4.92 10.18 -9.62
C GLY A 72 -4.49 11.24 -8.61
N VAL A 73 -5.32 11.48 -7.58
CA VAL A 73 -5.02 12.42 -6.50
C VAL A 73 -3.84 11.95 -5.65
N VAL A 74 -3.82 10.67 -5.27
CA VAL A 74 -2.75 10.06 -4.46
C VAL A 74 -1.41 10.16 -5.18
N LEU A 75 -1.33 9.75 -6.46
CA LEU A 75 -0.08 9.74 -7.22
C LEU A 75 0.44 11.15 -7.50
N SER A 76 -0.44 12.10 -7.85
CA SER A 76 -0.03 13.50 -8.05
C SER A 76 0.47 14.15 -6.76
N THR A 77 -0.18 13.86 -5.63
CA THR A 77 0.27 14.32 -4.32
C THR A 77 1.60 13.69 -3.94
N ALA A 78 1.77 12.38 -4.15
CA ALA A 78 3.04 11.69 -3.93
C ALA A 78 4.20 12.34 -4.69
N ALA A 79 4.05 12.54 -6.00
CA ALA A 79 5.10 13.13 -6.84
C ALA A 79 5.45 14.57 -6.39
N ARG A 80 4.46 15.35 -5.97
CA ARG A 80 4.65 16.70 -5.44
C ARG A 80 5.42 16.68 -4.12
N LEU A 81 5.04 15.81 -3.18
CA LEU A 81 5.70 15.70 -1.88
C LEU A 81 7.11 15.10 -1.98
N VAL A 82 7.31 14.11 -2.87
CA VAL A 82 8.64 13.55 -3.16
C VAL A 82 9.61 14.63 -3.62
N ARG A 83 9.17 15.57 -4.47
CA ARG A 83 10.01 16.71 -4.92
C ARG A 83 10.43 17.65 -3.82
N GLN A 84 9.68 17.70 -2.70
CA GLN A 84 10.05 18.50 -1.54
C GLN A 84 11.14 17.83 -0.66
N MET A 85 11.35 16.51 -0.80
CA MET A 85 12.27 15.78 0.08
C MET A 85 13.72 16.17 -0.21
N PRO A 86 14.47 16.65 0.82
CA PRO A 86 15.87 16.97 0.67
C PRO A 86 16.69 15.73 0.30
N GLN A 87 17.66 15.91 -0.60
CA GLN A 87 18.53 14.84 -1.03
C GLN A 87 19.25 14.15 0.14
N THR A 88 19.67 14.92 1.13
CA THR A 88 20.37 14.40 2.33
C THR A 88 19.49 13.53 3.22
N ALA A 89 18.15 13.65 3.12
CA ALA A 89 17.22 12.87 3.93
C ALA A 89 16.91 11.49 3.32
N LEU A 90 17.26 11.23 2.07
CA LEU A 90 16.94 9.97 1.38
C LEU A 90 17.53 8.73 2.04
N VAL A 91 18.65 8.88 2.75
CA VAL A 91 19.34 7.79 3.44
C VAL A 91 18.79 7.52 4.84
N ASN A 92 17.94 8.39 5.37
CA ASN A 92 17.32 8.20 6.67
C ASN A 92 16.50 6.91 6.68
N GLN A 93 16.42 6.27 7.85
CA GLN A 93 15.65 5.04 8.04
C GLN A 93 14.26 5.34 8.58
N LEU A 94 13.29 4.52 8.21
CA LEU A 94 11.95 4.56 8.79
C LEU A 94 11.99 4.13 10.26
N PRO A 95 11.08 4.66 11.10
CA PRO A 95 10.89 4.14 12.45
C PRO A 95 10.58 2.64 12.40
N HIS A 96 11.26 1.86 13.24
CA HIS A 96 11.01 0.42 13.44
C HIS A 96 11.08 -0.47 12.19
N ARG A 97 11.65 0.01 11.08
CA ARG A 97 11.80 -0.78 9.84
C ARG A 97 13.15 -0.50 9.18
N PRO A 98 13.90 -1.54 8.75
CA PRO A 98 15.15 -1.38 8.02
C PRO A 98 14.88 -0.98 6.55
N ARG A 99 14.25 0.18 6.36
CA ARG A 99 13.90 0.71 5.04
C ARG A 99 14.24 2.20 4.99
N SER A 100 15.02 2.61 4.00
CA SER A 100 15.33 4.03 3.81
C SER A 100 14.13 4.82 3.29
N TRP A 101 14.14 6.14 3.51
CA TRP A 101 13.12 7.04 2.97
C TRP A 101 13.09 7.01 1.44
N ARG A 102 14.24 6.83 0.78
CA ARG A 102 14.33 6.63 -0.67
C ARG A 102 13.51 5.42 -1.11
N VAL A 103 13.64 4.29 -0.42
CA VAL A 103 12.89 3.06 -0.71
C VAL A 103 11.39 3.26 -0.47
N LEU A 104 10.99 3.94 0.61
CA LEU A 104 9.58 4.25 0.85
C LEU A 104 8.98 5.10 -0.28
N MET A 105 9.67 6.17 -0.67
CA MET A 105 9.17 7.07 -1.74
C MET A 105 9.02 6.35 -3.08
N HIS A 106 9.98 5.51 -3.45
CA HIS A 106 9.87 4.67 -4.64
C HIS A 106 8.69 3.69 -4.52
N HIS A 107 8.54 3.06 -3.35
CA HIS A 107 7.49 2.06 -3.11
C HIS A 107 6.08 2.61 -3.31
N ILE A 108 5.83 3.89 -3.03
CA ILE A 108 4.54 4.55 -3.32
C ILE A 108 4.11 4.33 -4.78
N PHE A 109 5.06 4.41 -5.71
CA PHE A 109 4.82 4.27 -7.14
C PHE A 109 5.03 2.82 -7.63
N GLN A 110 5.81 2.03 -6.91
CA GLN A 110 6.01 0.61 -7.21
C GLN A 110 4.73 -0.21 -7.02
N ILE A 111 3.91 0.15 -6.03
CA ILE A 111 2.61 -0.50 -5.77
C ILE A 111 1.71 -0.45 -7.02
N PRO A 112 1.37 0.73 -7.59
CA PRO A 112 0.57 0.79 -8.81
C PRO A 112 1.32 0.26 -10.04
N THR A 113 2.65 0.28 -10.07
CA THR A 113 3.44 -0.36 -11.14
C THR A 113 3.19 -1.86 -11.16
N ALA A 114 3.27 -2.52 -10.01
CA ALA A 114 3.01 -3.96 -9.89
C ALA A 114 1.56 -4.33 -10.27
N PHE A 115 0.60 -3.52 -9.86
CA PHE A 115 -0.80 -3.66 -10.28
C PHE A 115 -0.95 -3.55 -11.80
N LEU A 116 -0.35 -2.54 -12.41
CA LEU A 116 -0.42 -2.33 -13.88
C LEU A 116 0.27 -3.45 -14.65
N GLU A 117 1.38 -3.99 -14.14
CA GLU A 117 2.02 -5.15 -14.77
C GLU A 117 1.13 -6.39 -14.72
N MET A 118 0.47 -6.65 -13.60
CA MET A 118 -0.52 -7.72 -13.48
C MET A 118 -1.65 -7.53 -14.49
N GLU A 119 -2.25 -6.34 -14.55
CA GLU A 119 -3.37 -6.01 -15.44
C GLU A 119 -3.02 -6.12 -16.91
N GLU A 120 -1.86 -5.59 -17.32
CA GLU A 120 -1.45 -5.52 -18.72
C GLU A 120 -0.95 -6.86 -19.27
N ARG A 121 -0.40 -7.72 -18.41
CA ARG A 121 0.12 -9.04 -18.79
C ARG A 121 -0.86 -10.17 -18.53
N GLY A 122 -1.92 -9.93 -17.75
CA GLY A 122 -2.83 -10.98 -17.29
C GLY A 122 -2.14 -12.05 -16.44
N THR A 123 -1.11 -11.64 -15.66
CA THR A 123 -0.28 -12.54 -14.85
C THR A 123 -0.60 -12.38 -13.37
N ARG A 124 -0.11 -13.30 -12.55
CA ARG A 124 -0.20 -13.19 -11.10
C ARG A 124 0.56 -11.98 -10.58
N LEU A 125 0.01 -11.33 -9.53
CA LEU A 125 0.76 -10.34 -8.76
C LEU A 125 1.81 -11.04 -7.90
N GLU A 126 3.09 -10.81 -8.18
CA GLU A 126 4.19 -11.40 -7.42
C GLU A 126 4.67 -10.47 -6.31
N TYR A 127 5.05 -11.08 -5.16
CA TYR A 127 5.53 -10.33 -4.00
C TYR A 127 6.81 -9.54 -4.31
N GLU A 128 7.73 -10.16 -5.03
CA GLU A 128 9.02 -9.59 -5.43
C GLU A 128 8.85 -8.33 -6.27
N VAL A 129 7.85 -8.31 -7.16
CA VAL A 129 7.53 -7.13 -7.97
C VAL A 129 6.95 -6.03 -7.08
N MET A 130 6.08 -6.39 -6.14
CA MET A 130 5.46 -5.43 -5.22
C MET A 130 6.49 -4.71 -4.34
N VAL A 131 7.52 -5.42 -3.87
CA VAL A 131 8.55 -4.90 -2.95
C VAL A 131 9.86 -4.51 -3.63
N ALA A 132 9.90 -4.48 -4.96
CA ALA A 132 11.11 -4.15 -5.70
C ALA A 132 11.70 -2.82 -5.25
N GLU A 133 12.98 -2.83 -4.96
CA GLU A 133 13.72 -1.63 -4.58
C GLU A 133 13.94 -0.68 -5.78
N PRO A 134 14.15 0.62 -5.52
CA PRO A 134 14.50 1.54 -6.59
C PRO A 134 15.81 1.09 -7.28
N PRO A 135 15.90 1.25 -8.62
CA PRO A 135 17.14 0.99 -9.35
C PRO A 135 18.33 1.70 -8.70
N ALA A 136 19.51 1.08 -8.74
CA ALA A 136 20.72 1.65 -8.17
C ALA A 136 21.07 3.03 -8.76
N THR A 137 20.60 3.31 -9.97
CA THR A 137 20.79 4.59 -10.68
C THR A 137 19.78 5.67 -10.26
N MET A 138 18.67 5.32 -9.61
CA MET A 138 17.64 6.28 -9.15
C MET A 138 18.04 6.83 -7.78
N LEU A 139 18.85 7.87 -7.75
CA LEU A 139 19.52 8.37 -6.55
C LEU A 139 18.88 9.62 -5.95
N THR A 140 18.01 10.32 -6.69
CA THR A 140 17.47 11.61 -6.29
C THR A 140 15.96 11.59 -6.11
N SER A 141 15.44 12.50 -5.28
CA SER A 141 14.00 12.72 -5.14
C SER A 141 13.35 13.15 -6.46
N ALA A 142 14.06 13.89 -7.30
CA ALA A 142 13.58 14.29 -8.62
C ALA A 142 13.36 13.07 -9.53
N GLU A 143 14.32 12.16 -9.62
CA GLU A 143 14.20 10.93 -10.42
C GLU A 143 13.06 10.02 -9.92
N ILE A 144 12.87 9.92 -8.60
CA ILE A 144 11.74 9.17 -8.03
C ILE A 144 10.40 9.83 -8.40
N ALA A 145 10.33 11.17 -8.36
CA ALA A 145 9.13 11.89 -8.75
C ALA A 145 8.83 11.78 -10.25
N GLU A 146 9.84 11.79 -11.12
CA GLU A 146 9.71 11.55 -12.56
C GLU A 146 9.20 10.13 -12.87
N PHE A 147 9.71 9.14 -12.15
CA PHE A 147 9.17 7.78 -12.17
C PHE A 147 7.68 7.78 -11.78
N GLY A 148 7.32 8.49 -10.70
CA GLY A 148 5.94 8.65 -10.26
C GLY A 148 5.03 9.27 -11.32
N ASP A 149 5.49 10.32 -12.00
CA ASP A 149 4.74 10.94 -13.11
C ASP A 149 4.54 9.96 -14.29
N ALA A 150 5.53 9.15 -14.58
CA ALA A 150 5.41 8.11 -15.62
C ALA A 150 4.39 7.04 -15.22
N VAL A 151 4.41 6.60 -13.96
CA VAL A 151 3.42 5.64 -13.41
C VAL A 151 2.01 6.24 -13.46
N GLN A 152 1.83 7.49 -13.09
CA GLN A 152 0.52 8.16 -13.18
C GLN A 152 0.01 8.23 -14.62
N ARG A 153 0.85 8.57 -15.59
CA ARG A 153 0.46 8.57 -17.02
C ARG A 153 0.05 7.17 -17.48
N ARG A 154 0.81 6.13 -17.08
CA ARG A 154 0.51 4.72 -17.40
C ARG A 154 -0.82 4.28 -16.77
N PHE A 155 -1.06 4.64 -15.50
CA PHE A 155 -2.32 4.36 -14.81
C PHE A 155 -3.51 5.02 -15.51
N ASN A 156 -3.40 6.29 -15.89
CA ASN A 156 -4.46 6.99 -16.61
C ASN A 156 -4.74 6.35 -17.98
N ALA A 157 -3.71 5.93 -18.70
CA ALA A 157 -3.86 5.23 -19.98
C ALA A 157 -4.50 3.85 -19.82
N TRP A 158 -4.14 3.11 -18.78
CA TRP A 158 -4.80 1.85 -18.40
C TRP A 158 -6.26 2.09 -18.06
N TRP A 159 -6.55 3.06 -17.19
CA TRP A 159 -7.93 3.36 -16.77
C TRP A 159 -8.82 3.79 -17.94
N ALA A 160 -8.31 4.55 -18.89
CA ALA A 160 -9.06 4.96 -20.08
C ALA A 160 -9.58 3.76 -20.88
N ARG A 161 -8.87 2.63 -20.85
CA ARG A 161 -9.28 1.37 -21.49
C ARG A 161 -10.19 0.53 -20.58
N ALA A 162 -9.78 0.38 -19.30
CA ALA A 162 -10.39 -0.54 -18.35
C ALA A 162 -11.73 -0.05 -17.76
N ARG A 163 -12.04 1.25 -17.80
CA ARG A 163 -13.18 1.86 -17.09
C ARG A 163 -14.56 1.30 -17.46
N SER A 164 -14.69 0.65 -18.60
CA SER A 164 -15.94 0.01 -19.06
C SER A 164 -15.95 -1.50 -18.85
N GLU A 165 -14.89 -2.06 -18.25
CA GLU A 165 -14.76 -3.49 -18.01
C GLU A 165 -15.39 -3.89 -16.67
N ASP A 166 -15.63 -5.19 -16.50
CA ASP A 166 -16.09 -5.77 -15.25
C ASP A 166 -14.90 -5.93 -14.25
N PHE A 167 -15.09 -5.44 -13.05
CA PHE A 167 -14.13 -5.54 -11.95
C PHE A 167 -14.47 -6.65 -10.94
N SER A 168 -15.51 -7.46 -11.19
CA SER A 168 -15.88 -8.59 -10.33
C SER A 168 -15.01 -9.83 -10.55
N GLY A 169 -14.28 -9.90 -11.68
CA GLY A 169 -13.41 -11.02 -12.02
C GLY A 169 -12.31 -11.23 -11.00
N MET A 170 -11.98 -12.51 -10.74
CA MET A 170 -10.91 -12.90 -9.81
C MET A 170 -9.54 -12.73 -10.47
N VAL A 171 -8.57 -12.25 -9.68
CA VAL A 171 -7.16 -12.11 -10.07
C VAL A 171 -6.26 -12.85 -9.09
N PRO A 172 -5.27 -13.60 -9.58
CA PRO A 172 -4.33 -14.32 -8.72
C PRO A 172 -3.28 -13.38 -8.14
N THR A 173 -3.03 -13.51 -6.84
CA THR A 173 -2.01 -12.73 -6.13
C THR A 173 -1.12 -13.62 -5.29
N TYR A 174 -0.01 -13.09 -4.77
CA TYR A 174 0.89 -13.81 -3.86
C TYR A 174 0.25 -14.15 -2.50
N PHE A 175 -0.87 -13.50 -2.16
CA PHE A 175 -1.62 -13.76 -0.92
C PHE A 175 -2.94 -14.50 -1.16
N GLY A 176 -3.23 -14.96 -2.36
CA GLY A 176 -4.44 -15.70 -2.74
C GLY A 176 -5.16 -15.06 -3.93
N GLU A 177 -6.38 -15.49 -4.18
CA GLU A 177 -7.25 -14.87 -5.19
C GLU A 177 -8.10 -13.76 -4.55
N THR A 178 -8.27 -12.67 -5.27
CA THR A 178 -9.12 -11.55 -4.87
C THR A 178 -9.83 -10.99 -6.08
N THR A 179 -10.90 -10.22 -5.90
CA THR A 179 -11.52 -9.55 -7.04
C THR A 179 -10.62 -8.44 -7.58
N ARG A 180 -10.72 -8.17 -8.87
CA ARG A 180 -10.04 -7.05 -9.53
C ARG A 180 -10.37 -5.71 -8.85
N HIS A 181 -11.62 -5.56 -8.35
CA HIS A 181 -12.07 -4.40 -7.60
C HIS A 181 -11.32 -4.23 -6.27
N GLU A 182 -11.24 -5.29 -5.46
CA GLU A 182 -10.50 -5.30 -4.21
C GLU A 182 -9.00 -5.06 -4.44
N MET A 183 -8.45 -5.59 -5.54
CA MET A 183 -7.05 -5.35 -5.89
C MET A 183 -6.80 -3.88 -6.27
N LEU A 184 -7.72 -3.25 -7.00
CA LEU A 184 -7.64 -1.81 -7.29
C LEU A 184 -7.74 -0.98 -6.00
N GLU A 185 -8.71 -1.27 -5.14
CA GLU A 185 -8.84 -0.60 -3.83
C GLU A 185 -7.54 -0.73 -3.02
N ARG A 186 -7.00 -1.97 -2.92
CA ARG A 186 -5.75 -2.22 -2.21
C ARG A 186 -4.60 -1.39 -2.77
N THR A 187 -4.48 -1.30 -4.07
CA THR A 187 -3.44 -0.50 -4.73
C THR A 187 -3.53 0.97 -4.33
N VAL A 188 -4.74 1.52 -4.30
CA VAL A 188 -4.97 2.93 -4.00
C VAL A 188 -4.71 3.24 -2.52
N TRP A 189 -5.33 2.48 -1.60
CA TRP A 189 -5.16 2.76 -0.18
C TRP A 189 -3.74 2.49 0.31
N HIS A 190 -3.04 1.48 -0.24
CA HIS A 190 -1.66 1.19 0.14
C HIS A 190 -0.72 2.34 -0.25
N SER A 191 -0.84 2.86 -1.47
CA SER A 191 -0.11 4.06 -1.88
C SER A 191 -0.49 5.28 -1.03
N ALA A 192 -1.78 5.49 -0.75
CA ALA A 192 -2.26 6.61 0.07
C ALA A 192 -1.68 6.57 1.50
N GLN A 193 -1.59 5.38 2.11
CA GLN A 193 -0.97 5.22 3.44
C GLN A 193 0.50 5.67 3.42
N HIS A 194 1.25 5.28 2.41
CA HIS A 194 2.64 5.70 2.29
C HIS A 194 2.80 7.20 1.95
N VAL A 195 1.84 7.81 1.25
CA VAL A 195 1.83 9.28 1.05
C VAL A 195 1.59 10.02 2.37
N ARG A 196 0.74 9.51 3.27
CA ARG A 196 0.57 10.06 4.62
C ARG A 196 1.88 9.96 5.42
N GLN A 197 2.57 8.84 5.33
CA GLN A 197 3.88 8.65 5.95
C GLN A 197 4.90 9.63 5.38
N LEU A 198 4.96 9.81 4.06
CA LEU A 198 5.84 10.78 3.42
C LEU A 198 5.59 12.22 3.89
N ALA A 199 4.34 12.62 4.06
CA ALA A 199 4.00 13.93 4.61
C ALA A 199 4.57 14.11 6.04
N ALA A 200 4.41 13.09 6.91
CA ALA A 200 4.98 13.11 8.26
C ALA A 200 6.52 13.16 8.25
N LEU A 201 7.18 12.48 7.30
CA LEU A 201 8.65 12.53 7.15
C LEU A 201 9.14 13.92 6.71
N LEU A 202 8.39 14.63 5.85
CA LEU A 202 8.71 16.02 5.51
C LEU A 202 8.65 16.93 6.75
N GLU A 203 7.61 16.77 7.57
CA GLU A 203 7.48 17.53 8.82
C GLU A 203 8.65 17.25 9.79
N GLN A 204 9.13 16.00 9.86
CA GLN A 204 10.30 15.63 10.69
C GLN A 204 11.58 16.39 10.28
N VAL A 205 11.73 16.75 9.02
CA VAL A 205 12.87 17.56 8.54
C VAL A 205 12.52 19.05 8.42
N GLY A 206 11.44 19.49 9.06
CA GLY A 206 11.04 20.90 9.13
C GLY A 206 10.43 21.46 7.84
N ILE A 207 10.00 20.60 6.92
CA ILE A 207 9.39 21.01 5.66
C ILE A 207 7.88 20.84 5.77
N ARG A 208 7.14 21.94 5.55
CA ARG A 208 5.68 21.87 5.45
C ARG A 208 5.26 21.17 4.16
N PRO A 209 4.49 20.05 4.23
CA PRO A 209 4.00 19.37 3.03
C PRO A 209 3.09 20.27 2.18
N ASP A 210 3.35 20.34 0.87
CA ASP A 210 2.51 21.10 -0.06
C ASP A 210 1.22 20.32 -0.36
N ARG A 211 0.10 20.78 0.15
CA ARG A 211 -1.23 20.20 -0.05
C ARG A 211 -1.23 18.67 0.15
N PRO A 212 -0.95 18.20 1.37
CA PRO A 212 -0.99 16.76 1.68
C PRO A 212 -2.40 16.20 1.50
N LEU A 213 -2.53 14.87 1.48
CA LEU A 213 -3.84 14.21 1.44
C LEU A 213 -4.66 14.60 2.68
N GLY A 214 -5.81 15.20 2.47
CA GLY A 214 -6.77 15.52 3.52
C GLY A 214 -7.87 14.45 3.63
N ALA A 215 -8.78 14.62 4.59
CA ALA A 215 -9.85 13.67 4.85
C ALA A 215 -10.78 13.42 3.65
N GLN A 216 -10.95 14.40 2.76
CA GLN A 216 -11.79 14.26 1.57
C GLN A 216 -11.13 13.38 0.50
N GLU A 217 -9.82 13.53 0.31
CA GLU A 217 -9.05 12.79 -0.69
C GLU A 217 -8.95 11.30 -0.34
N ILE A 218 -9.01 10.94 0.94
CA ILE A 218 -8.90 9.55 1.40
C ILE A 218 -10.23 8.93 1.85
N ARG A 219 -11.34 9.68 1.79
CA ARG A 219 -12.65 9.18 2.21
C ARG A 219 -13.05 7.94 1.42
N GLY A 220 -13.52 6.90 2.12
CA GLY A 220 -13.93 5.62 1.55
C GLY A 220 -12.79 4.65 1.30
N LEU A 221 -11.53 5.06 1.55
CA LEU A 221 -10.39 4.13 1.55
C LEU A 221 -10.23 3.50 2.95
N PRO A 222 -9.92 2.19 3.04
CA PRO A 222 -9.80 1.47 4.32
C PRO A 222 -8.48 1.80 5.04
N LEU A 223 -8.25 3.07 5.33
CA LEU A 223 -7.06 3.56 6.01
C LEU A 223 -7.25 3.57 7.52
N THR A 224 -6.19 3.23 8.24
CA THR A 224 -6.13 3.35 9.70
C THR A 224 -5.99 4.83 10.11
N GLU A 225 -6.46 5.18 11.33
CA GLU A 225 -6.24 6.53 11.87
C GLU A 225 -4.74 6.79 12.09
N LYS A 226 -4.00 5.79 12.54
CA LYS A 226 -2.56 5.88 12.79
C LYS A 226 -1.78 5.89 11.47
N ILE A 227 -0.77 6.76 11.42
CA ILE A 227 0.14 6.89 10.26
C ILE A 227 1.21 5.79 10.30
N TRP A 228 1.68 5.45 11.49
CA TRP A 228 2.70 4.43 11.74
C TRP A 228 2.09 3.25 12.46
N ASP A 229 2.56 2.05 12.13
CA ASP A 229 2.26 0.86 12.92
C ASP A 229 2.90 1.06 14.30
N GLU A 230 2.13 0.95 15.37
CA GLU A 230 2.69 0.91 16.71
C GLU A 230 3.30 -0.48 16.96
N THR A 231 4.49 -0.47 17.51
CA THR A 231 5.15 -1.64 18.12
C THR A 231 4.45 -2.07 19.38
#